data_b1de3491727026f3a07fe17337fc3465
#
_entry.id   b1de3491727026f3a07fe17337fc3465
#
_cell.length_a   1.000
_cell.length_b   1.000
_cell.length_c   1.000
_cell.angle_alpha   90.00
_cell.angle_beta   90.00
_cell.angle_gamma   90.00
#
_symmetry.space_group_name_H-M   'P 1'
#
loop_
_entity.id
_entity.type
_entity.pdbx_description
1 polymer ?
#
loop_
_entity_poly.entity_id
_entity_poly.type
_entity_poly.pdbx_seq_one_letter_code
_entity_poly.pdbx_strand_id
1 'polypeptide(L)'
;MKTFSAKASEASRKWWVIDARDQVLGKVAVKAANLLRGKEKTVFTPHVDTGDFVIVINANKVRLTGKKEEQKTFMSFSGYVGGHKSENVRARRVRHPELLVERAVRGMIPHNRLGRRVYRKLKVYSGDSHPHAAQQPEVVKLTGK
;
A
#
# COMPACT_ATOMS: atom_id res chain seq x y z
N MET A 1 -7.11 -34.74 11.83
CA MET A 1 -6.68 -33.38 12.20
C MET A 1 -7.40 -32.36 11.33
N LYS A 2 -8.05 -31.38 11.91
CA LYS A 2 -8.67 -30.28 11.14
C LYS A 2 -7.77 -29.06 11.22
N THR A 3 -7.35 -28.52 10.09
CA THR A 3 -6.62 -27.25 10.03
C THR A 3 -7.56 -26.10 10.32
N PHE A 4 -7.06 -25.07 11.04
CA PHE A 4 -7.82 -23.86 11.30
C PHE A 4 -8.11 -23.11 9.99
N SER A 5 -9.34 -22.67 9.80
CA SER A 5 -9.73 -21.79 8.71
C SER A 5 -10.52 -20.62 9.29
N ALA A 6 -10.02 -19.40 9.07
CA ALA A 6 -10.68 -18.21 9.57
C ALA A 6 -12.03 -17.97 8.92
N LYS A 7 -13.01 -17.46 9.69
CA LYS A 7 -14.28 -16.96 9.17
C LYS A 7 -14.21 -15.43 9.02
N ALA A 8 -14.79 -14.90 7.96
CA ALA A 8 -14.77 -13.47 7.69
C ALA A 8 -15.48 -12.63 8.78
N SER A 9 -16.48 -13.22 9.46
CA SER A 9 -17.22 -12.60 10.57
C SER A 9 -16.40 -12.46 11.85
N GLU A 10 -15.39 -13.31 12.06
CA GLU A 10 -14.57 -13.36 13.27
C GLU A 10 -13.27 -12.54 13.14
N ALA A 11 -13.01 -11.98 11.95
CA ALA A 11 -11.79 -11.22 11.70
C ALA A 11 -11.80 -9.87 12.42
N SER A 12 -11.02 -9.73 13.49
CA SER A 12 -10.74 -8.44 14.11
C SER A 12 -9.84 -7.61 13.21
N ARG A 13 -10.22 -6.36 12.95
CA ARG A 13 -9.47 -5.44 12.08
C ARG A 13 -9.01 -4.24 12.88
N LYS A 14 -7.70 -3.96 12.81
CA LYS A 14 -7.07 -2.78 13.39
C LYS A 14 -6.77 -1.75 12.33
N TRP A 15 -6.46 -0.53 12.78
CA TRP A 15 -5.99 0.55 11.94
C TRP A 15 -4.53 0.85 12.25
N TRP A 16 -3.72 0.95 11.20
CA TRP A 16 -2.30 1.18 11.28
C TRP A 16 -1.89 2.42 10.52
N VAL A 17 -1.01 3.24 11.09
CA VAL A 17 -0.37 4.36 10.39
C VAL A 17 1.08 4.02 10.11
N ILE A 18 1.51 4.24 8.87
CA ILE A 18 2.89 4.13 8.42
C ILE A 18 3.36 5.52 7.97
N ASP A 19 4.41 6.03 8.57
CA ASP A 19 5.06 7.26 8.08
C ASP A 19 6.07 6.87 6.99
N ALA A 20 5.86 7.42 5.79
CA ALA A 20 6.72 7.18 4.62
C ALA A 20 7.88 8.19 4.50
N ARG A 21 8.00 9.17 5.41
CA ARG A 21 9.07 10.18 5.37
C ARG A 21 10.45 9.51 5.39
N ASP A 22 11.27 9.84 4.40
CA ASP A 22 12.63 9.34 4.22
C ASP A 22 12.76 7.80 4.15
N GLN A 23 11.65 7.09 4.08
CA GLN A 23 11.62 5.64 3.94
C GLN A 23 11.69 5.21 2.47
N VAL A 24 12.36 4.09 2.21
CA VAL A 24 12.44 3.52 0.86
C VAL A 24 11.06 2.99 0.45
N LEU A 25 10.57 3.40 -0.71
CA LEU A 25 9.25 3.04 -1.23
C LEU A 25 8.94 1.54 -1.14
N GLY A 26 9.89 0.69 -1.50
CA GLY A 26 9.71 -0.77 -1.46
C GLY A 26 9.49 -1.30 -0.05
N LYS A 27 10.20 -0.77 0.96
CA LYS A 27 10.04 -1.18 2.36
C LYS A 27 8.67 -0.79 2.90
N VAL A 28 8.22 0.46 2.62
CA VAL A 28 6.87 0.93 2.96
C VAL A 28 5.81 0.03 2.32
N ALA A 29 5.96 -0.28 1.04
CA ALA A 29 5.00 -1.09 0.30
C ALA A 29 4.91 -2.54 0.80
N VAL A 30 6.05 -3.16 1.13
CA VAL A 30 6.08 -4.53 1.69
C VAL A 30 5.36 -4.57 3.05
N LYS A 31 5.66 -3.63 3.94
CA LYS A 31 5.02 -3.60 5.26
C LYS A 31 3.52 -3.35 5.14
N ALA A 32 3.12 -2.38 4.33
CA ALA A 32 1.71 -2.10 4.06
C ALA A 32 0.98 -3.32 3.47
N ALA A 33 1.56 -4.00 2.49
CA ALA A 33 0.97 -5.19 1.88
C ALA A 33 0.82 -6.35 2.88
N ASN A 34 1.79 -6.56 3.76
CA ASN A 34 1.72 -7.61 4.79
C ASN A 34 0.60 -7.34 5.80
N LEU A 35 0.45 -6.09 6.27
CA LEU A 35 -0.64 -5.70 7.17
C LEU A 35 -2.01 -5.81 6.49
N LEU A 36 -2.13 -5.33 5.26
CA LEU A 36 -3.37 -5.39 4.47
C LEU A 36 -3.84 -6.82 4.21
N ARG A 37 -2.91 -7.75 3.97
CA ARG A 37 -3.20 -9.18 3.79
C ARG A 37 -3.41 -9.92 5.11
N GLY A 38 -2.94 -9.35 6.22
CA GLY A 38 -2.97 -9.99 7.53
C GLY A 38 -1.92 -11.08 7.71
N LYS A 39 -0.81 -11.05 6.95
CA LYS A 39 0.26 -12.06 7.04
C LYS A 39 0.93 -12.15 8.41
N GLU A 40 0.89 -11.08 9.18
CA GLU A 40 1.47 -11.02 10.53
C GLU A 40 0.54 -11.61 11.60
N LYS A 41 -0.69 -11.95 11.23
CA LYS A 41 -1.67 -12.55 12.15
C LYS A 41 -1.58 -14.08 12.15
N THR A 42 -1.72 -14.68 13.32
CA THR A 42 -1.77 -16.15 13.49
C THR A 42 -2.94 -16.80 12.77
N VAL A 43 -4.04 -16.04 12.63
CA VAL A 43 -5.28 -16.47 11.94
C VAL A 43 -5.25 -16.29 10.42
N PHE A 44 -4.09 -15.98 9.85
CA PHE A 44 -3.96 -15.76 8.42
C PHE A 44 -4.47 -16.95 7.60
N THR A 45 -5.44 -16.69 6.72
CA THR A 45 -5.98 -17.67 5.79
C THR A 45 -5.99 -17.08 4.38
N PRO A 46 -5.37 -17.73 3.37
CA PRO A 46 -5.17 -17.14 2.04
C PRO A 46 -6.45 -16.76 1.29
N HIS A 47 -7.54 -17.47 1.52
CA HIS A 47 -8.82 -17.25 0.82
C HIS A 47 -9.80 -16.34 1.58
N VAL A 48 -9.45 -15.92 2.81
CA VAL A 48 -10.26 -15.04 3.66
C VAL A 48 -9.54 -13.72 3.91
N ASP A 49 -10.27 -12.62 3.90
CA ASP A 49 -9.72 -11.30 4.25
C ASP A 49 -9.62 -11.13 5.77
N THR A 50 -8.47 -11.47 6.32
CA THR A 50 -8.13 -11.29 7.76
C THR A 50 -7.28 -10.04 8.03
N GLY A 51 -6.96 -9.26 7.01
CA GLY A 51 -6.06 -8.12 7.10
C GLY A 51 -6.68 -6.87 7.73
N ASP A 52 -5.81 -5.91 8.00
CA ASP A 52 -6.11 -4.67 8.69
C ASP A 52 -6.26 -3.49 7.72
N PHE A 53 -6.69 -2.34 8.25
CA PHE A 53 -6.66 -1.07 7.53
C PHE A 53 -5.29 -0.42 7.69
N VAL A 54 -4.78 0.17 6.61
CA VAL A 54 -3.47 0.83 6.60
C VAL A 54 -3.60 2.23 6.04
N ILE A 55 -3.07 3.19 6.80
CA ILE A 55 -2.93 4.58 6.42
C ILE A 55 -1.45 4.84 6.18
N VAL A 56 -1.10 5.40 5.03
CA VAL A 56 0.27 5.84 4.74
C VAL A 56 0.25 7.36 4.66
N ILE A 57 1.08 8.01 5.46
CA ILE A 57 1.25 9.47 5.47
C ILE A 57 2.59 9.87 4.87
N ASN A 58 2.74 11.15 4.51
CA ASN A 58 3.95 11.71 3.90
C ASN A 58 4.37 11.02 2.59
N ALA A 59 3.43 10.61 1.76
CA ALA A 59 3.74 9.95 0.49
C ALA A 59 4.60 10.79 -0.47
N ASN A 60 4.55 12.13 -0.35
CA ASN A 60 5.39 13.04 -1.12
C ASN A 60 6.88 12.96 -0.75
N LYS A 61 7.22 12.54 0.49
CA LYS A 61 8.59 12.47 1.03
C LYS A 61 9.18 11.06 0.99
N VAL A 62 8.52 10.12 0.33
CA VAL A 62 9.03 8.75 0.16
C VAL A 62 10.32 8.76 -0.68
N ARG A 63 11.31 7.97 -0.26
CA ARG A 63 12.61 7.89 -0.94
C ARG A 63 12.64 6.77 -1.98
N LEU A 64 13.23 7.06 -3.13
CA LEU A 64 13.60 6.07 -4.13
C LEU A 64 15.13 5.90 -4.12
N THR A 65 15.61 4.68 -4.36
CA THR A 65 17.03 4.36 -4.37
C THR A 65 17.62 4.50 -5.77
N GLY A 66 18.90 4.89 -5.86
CA GLY A 66 19.62 5.06 -7.11
C GLY A 66 19.02 6.16 -7.99
N LYS A 67 19.11 6.01 -9.29
CA LYS A 67 18.62 6.97 -10.30
C LYS A 67 17.14 6.76 -10.69
N LYS A 68 16.35 6.05 -9.87
CA LYS A 68 14.95 5.72 -10.20
C LYS A 68 14.03 6.94 -10.30
N GLU A 69 14.37 8.03 -9.64
CA GLU A 69 13.61 9.27 -9.71
C GLU A 69 13.51 9.80 -11.16
N GLU A 70 14.59 9.64 -11.93
CA GLU A 70 14.68 10.12 -13.31
C GLU A 70 14.36 9.01 -14.33
N GLN A 71 14.84 7.80 -14.08
CA GLN A 71 14.81 6.72 -15.07
C GLN A 71 13.51 5.91 -15.04
N LYS A 72 12.86 5.81 -13.87
CA LYS A 72 11.64 5.02 -13.76
C LYS A 72 10.48 5.74 -14.42
N THR A 73 9.85 5.08 -15.37
CA THR A 73 8.65 5.56 -16.07
C THR A 73 7.45 4.69 -15.75
N PHE A 74 6.29 5.31 -15.71
CA PHE A 74 5.00 4.64 -15.63
C PHE A 74 4.31 4.75 -16.99
N MET A 75 3.98 3.60 -17.54
CA MET A 75 3.28 3.53 -18.83
C MET A 75 1.80 3.27 -18.62
N SER A 76 0.96 3.92 -19.39
CA SER A 76 -0.48 3.67 -19.48
C SER A 76 -0.89 3.62 -20.95
N PHE A 77 -1.93 2.87 -21.25
CA PHE A 77 -2.47 2.69 -22.59
C PHE A 77 -3.97 2.90 -22.57
N SER A 78 -4.47 3.77 -23.45
CA SER A 78 -5.90 4.13 -23.50
C SER A 78 -6.75 3.12 -24.29
N GLY A 79 -6.13 2.18 -25.00
CA GLY A 79 -6.82 1.24 -25.90
C GLY A 79 -6.92 1.68 -27.35
N TYR A 80 -6.57 2.93 -27.67
CA TYR A 80 -6.59 3.46 -29.03
C TYR A 80 -5.19 3.43 -29.65
N VAL A 81 -5.12 3.41 -30.97
CA VAL A 81 -3.86 3.50 -31.71
C VAL A 81 -3.13 4.80 -31.31
N GLY A 82 -1.84 4.69 -30.98
CA GLY A 82 -1.07 5.85 -30.48
C GLY A 82 -1.39 6.28 -29.05
N GLY A 83 -2.25 5.55 -28.33
CA GLY A 83 -2.69 5.87 -26.97
C GLY A 83 -1.73 5.55 -25.84
N HIS A 84 -0.46 5.29 -26.13
CA HIS A 84 0.58 5.11 -25.13
C HIS A 84 0.95 6.44 -24.48
N LYS A 85 0.91 6.47 -23.15
CA LYS A 85 1.38 7.60 -22.33
C LYS A 85 2.44 7.10 -21.38
N SER A 86 3.56 7.80 -21.29
CA SER A 86 4.62 7.55 -20.32
C SER A 86 4.81 8.78 -19.43
N GLU A 87 5.02 8.55 -18.15
CA GLU A 87 5.23 9.59 -17.17
C GLU A 87 6.37 9.19 -16.24
N ASN A 88 7.35 10.07 -16.03
CA ASN A 88 8.44 9.84 -15.10
C ASN A 88 7.96 9.94 -13.65
N VAL A 89 8.67 9.27 -12.75
CA VAL A 89 8.38 9.34 -11.30
C VAL A 89 8.40 10.78 -10.81
N ARG A 90 9.36 11.58 -11.22
CA ARG A 90 9.47 13.00 -10.83
C ARG A 90 8.21 13.80 -11.17
N ALA A 91 7.70 13.67 -12.40
CA ALA A 91 6.48 14.35 -12.82
C ALA A 91 5.26 13.86 -12.03
N ARG A 92 5.17 12.54 -11.80
CA ARG A 92 4.08 11.93 -11.02
C ARG A 92 4.10 12.38 -9.56
N ARG A 93 5.27 12.50 -8.94
CA ARG A 93 5.43 12.98 -7.55
C ARG A 93 4.86 14.39 -7.39
N VAL A 94 5.06 15.26 -8.37
CA VAL A 94 4.52 16.63 -8.33
C VAL A 94 3.00 16.64 -8.44
N ARG A 95 2.44 15.82 -9.34
CA ARG A 95 0.98 15.80 -9.60
C ARG A 95 0.19 15.01 -8.59
N HIS A 96 0.62 13.76 -8.35
CA HIS A 96 -0.11 12.78 -7.51
C HIS A 96 0.88 11.87 -6.79
N PRO A 97 1.51 12.33 -5.69
CA PRO A 97 2.50 11.53 -4.95
C PRO A 97 1.92 10.26 -4.36
N GLU A 98 0.63 10.25 -4.01
CA GLU A 98 -0.07 9.09 -3.45
C GLU A 98 -0.01 7.88 -4.38
N LEU A 99 -0.13 8.12 -5.69
CA LEU A 99 -0.12 7.05 -6.71
C LEU A 99 1.19 6.26 -6.76
N LEU A 100 2.31 6.86 -6.29
CA LEU A 100 3.60 6.14 -6.22
C LEU A 100 3.51 5.00 -5.21
N VAL A 101 2.98 5.30 -4.02
CA VAL A 101 2.80 4.31 -2.94
C VAL A 101 1.70 3.31 -3.30
N GLU A 102 0.57 3.80 -3.74
CA GLU A 102 -0.57 2.97 -4.13
C GLU A 102 -0.20 1.92 -5.18
N ARG A 103 0.52 2.31 -6.23
CA ARG A 103 0.92 1.40 -7.29
C ARG A 103 1.94 0.37 -6.80
N ALA A 104 2.87 0.77 -5.91
CA ALA A 104 3.83 -0.14 -5.31
C ALA A 104 3.15 -1.19 -4.43
N VAL A 105 2.20 -0.77 -3.58
CA VAL A 105 1.43 -1.68 -2.72
C VAL A 105 0.53 -2.59 -3.55
N ARG A 106 -0.17 -2.05 -4.55
CA ARG A 106 -1.04 -2.82 -5.44
C ARG A 106 -0.28 -3.94 -6.16
N GLY A 107 0.96 -3.68 -6.59
CA GLY A 107 1.82 -4.70 -7.20
C GLY A 107 2.23 -5.83 -6.27
N MET A 108 2.14 -5.62 -4.94
CA MET A 108 2.49 -6.61 -3.90
C MET A 108 1.28 -7.37 -3.34
N ILE A 109 0.07 -7.00 -3.75
CA ILE A 109 -1.18 -7.68 -3.37
C ILE A 109 -1.61 -8.60 -4.52
N PRO A 110 -2.22 -9.77 -4.24
CA PRO A 110 -2.73 -10.67 -5.27
C PRO A 110 -3.72 -9.99 -6.21
N HIS A 111 -3.62 -10.26 -7.51
CA HIS A 111 -4.43 -9.64 -8.55
C HIS A 111 -5.74 -10.41 -8.80
N ASN A 112 -6.51 -10.63 -7.74
CA ASN A 112 -7.79 -11.33 -7.78
C ASN A 112 -8.92 -10.51 -7.12
N ARG A 113 -10.13 -11.08 -7.05
CA ARG A 113 -11.28 -10.43 -6.41
C ARG A 113 -11.02 -10.11 -4.93
N LEU A 114 -10.38 -11.03 -4.21
CA LEU A 114 -9.98 -10.82 -2.81
C LEU A 114 -8.97 -9.69 -2.68
N GLY A 115 -7.94 -9.67 -3.53
CA GLY A 115 -6.94 -8.60 -3.54
C GLY A 115 -7.53 -7.21 -3.79
N ARG A 116 -8.58 -7.09 -4.61
CA ARG A 116 -9.29 -5.81 -4.79
C ARG A 116 -10.00 -5.34 -3.52
N ARG A 117 -10.59 -6.26 -2.73
CA ARG A 117 -11.18 -5.94 -1.42
C ARG A 117 -10.11 -5.51 -0.42
N VAL A 118 -9.01 -6.24 -0.37
CA VAL A 118 -7.86 -5.94 0.49
C VAL A 118 -7.29 -4.56 0.16
N TYR A 119 -7.10 -4.25 -1.11
CA TYR A 119 -6.58 -2.96 -1.57
C TYR A 119 -7.44 -1.76 -1.15
N ARG A 120 -8.76 -1.89 -1.07
CA ARG A 120 -9.66 -0.80 -0.61
C ARG A 120 -9.40 -0.35 0.83
N LYS A 121 -8.74 -1.17 1.63
CA LYS A 121 -8.35 -0.86 3.02
C LYS A 121 -7.09 0.01 3.12
N LEU A 122 -6.40 0.25 2.00
CA LEU A 122 -5.29 1.17 1.92
C LEU A 122 -5.80 2.60 1.76
N LYS A 123 -5.27 3.51 2.57
CA LYS A 123 -5.47 4.96 2.49
C LYS A 123 -4.11 5.62 2.43
N VAL A 124 -3.87 6.43 1.41
CA VAL A 124 -2.58 7.12 1.20
C VAL A 124 -2.81 8.62 1.19
N TYR A 125 -1.97 9.34 1.91
CA TYR A 125 -2.02 10.80 2.00
C TYR A 125 -0.64 11.39 1.70
N SER A 126 -0.63 12.47 0.93
CA SER A 126 0.59 13.18 0.56
C SER A 126 1.24 13.91 1.75
N GLY A 127 0.40 14.46 2.63
CA GLY A 127 0.81 15.20 3.83
C GLY A 127 0.99 14.33 5.07
N ASP A 128 1.15 14.99 6.20
CA ASP A 128 1.33 14.38 7.53
C ASP A 128 0.02 14.13 8.28
N SER A 129 -1.08 14.73 7.83
CA SER A 129 -2.40 14.63 8.45
C SER A 129 -3.30 13.62 7.72
N HIS A 130 -4.17 12.98 8.47
CA HIS A 130 -5.18 12.06 7.95
C HIS A 130 -6.53 12.25 8.67
N PRO A 131 -7.68 12.03 8.02
CA PRO A 131 -9.01 12.25 8.60
C PRO A 131 -9.50 11.10 9.50
N HIS A 132 -8.65 10.10 9.79
CA HIS A 132 -9.03 8.86 10.49
C HIS A 132 -8.68 8.87 11.99
N ALA A 133 -8.71 10.02 12.65
CA ALA A 133 -8.42 10.12 14.09
C ALA A 133 -9.42 9.34 14.96
N ALA A 134 -10.69 9.30 14.55
CA ALA A 134 -11.75 8.58 15.26
C ALA A 134 -11.53 7.07 15.35
N GLN A 135 -10.78 6.47 14.39
CA GLN A 135 -10.45 5.06 14.39
C GLN A 135 -9.26 4.69 15.30
N GLN A 136 -8.63 5.68 15.94
CA GLN A 136 -7.48 5.50 16.84
C GLN A 136 -6.38 4.59 16.24
N PRO A 137 -5.80 4.96 15.08
CA PRO A 137 -4.82 4.11 14.41
C PRO A 137 -3.51 4.04 15.19
N GLU A 138 -2.94 2.84 15.28
CA GLU A 138 -1.64 2.60 15.90
C GLU A 138 -0.49 2.89 14.93
N VAL A 139 0.58 3.52 15.40
CA VAL A 139 1.75 3.84 14.56
C VAL A 139 2.66 2.63 14.43
N VAL A 140 2.97 2.26 13.19
CA VAL A 140 3.93 1.19 12.87
C VAL A 140 5.30 1.78 12.57
N LYS A 141 6.30 1.39 13.34
CA LYS A 141 7.70 1.72 13.02
C LYS A 141 8.21 0.76 11.94
N LEU A 142 8.75 1.32 10.87
CA LEU A 142 9.45 0.53 9.86
C LEU A 142 10.82 0.17 10.41
N THR A 143 11.04 -1.10 10.69
CA THR A 143 12.34 -1.62 11.10
C THR A 143 13.24 -1.73 9.86
N GLY A 144 14.33 -1.00 9.83
CA GLY A 144 15.37 -1.20 8.84
C GLY A 144 16.11 0.09 8.47
N LYS A 145 17.37 0.10 8.85
CA LYS A 145 18.40 1.01 8.30
C LYS A 145 18.53 0.84 6.79
#